data_426632bdf4a2115572a0605323fd2b5a
#
_entry.id   426632bdf4a2115572a0605323fd2b5a
#
_cell.length_a   1.000
_cell.length_b   1.000
_cell.length_c   1.000
_cell.angle_alpha   90.00
_cell.angle_beta   90.00
_cell.angle_gamma   90.00
#
_symmetry.space_group_name_H-M   'P 1'
#
loop_
_entity.id
_entity.type
_entity.pdbx_description
1 polymer ?
#
loop_
_entity_poly.entity_id
_entity_poly.type
_entity_poly.pdbx_seq_one_letter_code
_entity_poly.pdbx_strand_id
1 'polypeptide(L)'
;MKIDAAQKCDHPTLITIWEASVRASHHFLQEADIAALRPLILEHYFDAVTLNCARVDNGVIVGFIGVAEGNIEMLFVDPGRQGGGVGRLLVADAIHHLGATRVDVNEQNEPALGFYRHLGFEVVGRSALDGQGKPYPLLHLVLSAEAGA
;
A
#
# COMPACT_ATOMS: atom_id res chain seq x y z
N MET A 1 -2.18 17.59 7.71
CA MET A 1 -2.21 16.59 6.61
C MET A 1 -3.64 16.18 6.37
N LYS A 2 -4.04 16.10 5.12
CA LYS A 2 -5.41 15.79 4.72
C LYS A 2 -5.44 14.49 3.93
N ILE A 3 -6.42 13.61 4.21
CA ILE A 3 -6.66 12.39 3.43
C ILE A 3 -7.91 12.64 2.59
N ASP A 4 -7.79 12.49 1.27
CA ASP A 4 -8.94 12.62 0.36
C ASP A 4 -8.81 11.66 -0.83
N ALA A 5 -9.91 11.56 -1.60
CA ALA A 5 -9.94 10.67 -2.77
C ALA A 5 -8.97 11.17 -3.85
N ALA A 6 -8.19 10.24 -4.40
CA ALA A 6 -7.32 10.53 -5.53
C ALA A 6 -8.16 10.61 -6.81
N GLN A 7 -7.85 11.57 -7.67
CA GLN A 7 -8.46 11.73 -8.98
C GLN A 7 -7.54 11.18 -10.06
N LYS A 8 -8.07 10.99 -11.26
CA LYS A 8 -7.28 10.45 -12.37
C LYS A 8 -6.07 11.32 -12.71
N CYS A 9 -6.20 12.64 -12.55
CA CYS A 9 -5.10 13.57 -12.75
C CYS A 9 -3.97 13.41 -11.71
N ASP A 10 -4.23 12.73 -10.60
CA ASP A 10 -3.22 12.45 -9.57
C ASP A 10 -2.39 11.20 -9.89
N HIS A 11 -2.86 10.32 -10.78
CA HIS A 11 -2.20 9.04 -11.07
C HIS A 11 -0.72 9.17 -11.45
N PRO A 12 -0.30 10.15 -12.27
CA PRO A 12 1.13 10.32 -12.55
C PRO A 12 1.99 10.58 -11.31
N THR A 13 1.45 11.33 -10.35
CA THR A 13 2.13 11.56 -9.06
C THR A 13 2.18 10.27 -8.24
N LEU A 14 1.08 9.53 -8.20
CA LEU A 14 1.01 8.28 -7.43
C LEU A 14 1.99 7.23 -7.96
N ILE A 15 2.13 7.09 -9.28
CA ILE A 15 3.06 6.10 -9.83
C ILE A 15 4.52 6.48 -9.56
N THR A 16 4.82 7.77 -9.50
CA THR A 16 6.15 8.26 -9.12
C THR A 16 6.46 7.93 -7.67
N ILE A 17 5.48 8.10 -6.76
CA ILE A 17 5.62 7.73 -5.34
C ILE A 17 5.81 6.22 -5.21
N TRP A 18 5.02 5.43 -5.95
CA TRP A 18 5.15 3.98 -5.95
C TRP A 18 6.57 3.54 -6.32
N GLU A 19 7.09 4.05 -7.42
CA GLU A 19 8.42 3.67 -7.89
C GLU A 19 9.51 4.07 -6.90
N ALA A 20 9.46 5.29 -6.39
CA ALA A 20 10.43 5.77 -5.40
C ALA A 20 10.39 4.93 -4.11
N SER A 21 9.19 4.59 -3.65
CA SER A 21 9.00 3.78 -2.44
C SER A 21 9.50 2.35 -2.63
N VAL A 22 9.18 1.74 -3.77
CA VAL A 22 9.62 0.37 -4.08
C VAL A 22 11.14 0.30 -4.17
N ARG A 23 11.77 1.26 -4.85
CA ARG A 23 13.24 1.31 -4.96
C ARG A 23 13.92 1.49 -3.61
N ALA A 24 13.27 2.19 -2.68
CA ALA A 24 13.83 2.44 -1.35
C ALA A 24 13.67 1.27 -0.39
N SER A 25 12.64 0.41 -0.56
CA SER A 25 12.27 -0.58 0.45
C SER A 25 12.14 -2.02 -0.06
N HIS A 26 11.85 -2.22 -1.34
CA HIS A 26 11.61 -3.55 -1.91
C HIS A 26 12.87 -4.06 -2.63
N HIS A 27 13.97 -4.22 -1.89
CA HIS A 27 15.28 -4.58 -2.46
C HIS A 27 15.29 -5.97 -3.10
N PHE A 28 14.28 -6.80 -2.82
CA PHE A 28 14.13 -8.12 -3.44
C PHE A 28 13.57 -8.03 -4.88
N LEU A 29 12.98 -6.88 -5.28
CA LEU A 29 12.51 -6.68 -6.64
C LEU A 29 13.66 -6.27 -7.56
N GLN A 30 13.68 -6.86 -8.74
CA GLN A 30 14.67 -6.52 -9.76
C GLN A 30 14.18 -5.37 -10.63
N GLU A 31 15.08 -4.71 -11.34
CA GLU A 31 14.77 -3.62 -12.25
C GLU A 31 13.73 -4.02 -13.30
N ALA A 32 13.84 -5.26 -13.82
CA ALA A 32 12.89 -5.78 -14.80
C ALA A 32 11.48 -5.92 -14.21
N ASP A 33 11.37 -6.26 -12.92
CA ASP A 33 10.08 -6.38 -12.25
C ASP A 33 9.41 -5.01 -12.10
N ILE A 34 10.18 -4.00 -11.72
CA ILE A 34 9.69 -2.62 -11.58
C ILE A 34 9.22 -2.10 -12.93
N ALA A 35 10.01 -2.30 -13.98
CA ALA A 35 9.67 -1.85 -15.33
C ALA A 35 8.42 -2.53 -15.87
N ALA A 36 8.19 -3.80 -15.53
CA ALA A 36 7.00 -4.55 -15.94
C ALA A 36 5.75 -4.13 -15.15
N LEU A 37 5.90 -3.86 -13.85
CA LEU A 37 4.78 -3.51 -12.98
C LEU A 37 4.27 -2.08 -13.21
N ARG A 38 5.16 -1.14 -13.51
CA ARG A 38 4.81 0.27 -13.63
C ARG A 38 3.62 0.53 -14.57
N PRO A 39 3.66 0.07 -15.84
CA PRO A 39 2.51 0.29 -16.74
C PRO A 39 1.27 -0.46 -16.30
N LEU A 40 1.39 -1.65 -15.71
CA LEU A 40 0.24 -2.41 -15.23
C LEU A 40 -0.48 -1.67 -14.09
N ILE A 41 0.27 -1.09 -13.17
CA ILE A 41 -0.29 -0.33 -12.06
C ILE A 41 -1.00 0.91 -12.59
N LEU A 42 -0.33 1.68 -13.45
CA LEU A 42 -0.85 2.94 -13.98
C LEU A 42 -2.09 2.74 -14.84
N GLU A 43 -2.10 1.70 -15.69
CA GLU A 43 -3.17 1.50 -16.68
C GLU A 43 -4.33 0.64 -16.15
N HIS A 44 -4.08 -0.26 -15.19
CA HIS A 44 -5.08 -1.24 -14.75
C HIS A 44 -5.32 -1.24 -13.24
N TYR A 45 -4.26 -1.32 -12.43
CA TYR A 45 -4.42 -1.56 -10.99
C TYR A 45 -4.99 -0.34 -10.27
N PHE A 46 -4.63 0.87 -10.67
CA PHE A 46 -5.21 2.08 -10.08
C PHE A 46 -6.72 2.15 -10.29
N ASP A 47 -7.19 1.71 -11.45
CA ASP A 47 -8.63 1.72 -11.75
C ASP A 47 -9.39 0.59 -11.05
N ALA A 48 -8.70 -0.43 -10.56
CA ALA A 48 -9.31 -1.58 -9.89
C ALA A 48 -9.53 -1.37 -8.40
N VAL A 49 -9.04 -0.27 -7.82
CA VAL A 49 -9.10 -0.01 -6.38
C VAL A 49 -9.70 1.38 -6.11
N THR A 50 -10.18 1.57 -4.88
CA THR A 50 -10.51 2.89 -4.37
C THR A 50 -9.23 3.52 -3.83
N LEU A 51 -8.82 4.64 -4.39
CA LEU A 51 -7.57 5.33 -4.04
C LEU A 51 -7.84 6.55 -3.18
N ASN A 52 -7.19 6.61 -2.01
CA ASN A 52 -7.12 7.81 -1.20
C ASN A 52 -5.67 8.24 -1.08
N CYS A 53 -5.43 9.55 -1.02
CA CYS A 53 -4.08 10.10 -0.91
C CYS A 53 -3.96 11.03 0.28
N ALA A 54 -2.74 11.11 0.81
CA ALA A 54 -2.38 12.03 1.88
C ALA A 54 -1.71 13.27 1.28
N ARG A 55 -2.25 14.44 1.59
CA ARG A 55 -1.73 15.73 1.12
C ARG A 55 -1.26 16.57 2.28
N VAL A 56 -0.12 17.23 2.12
CA VAL A 56 0.34 18.25 3.07
C VAL A 56 -0.32 19.59 2.72
N ASP A 57 -0.08 20.63 3.57
CA ASP A 57 -0.80 21.90 3.52
C ASP A 57 -0.80 22.58 2.15
N ASN A 58 0.27 22.43 1.36
CA ASN A 58 0.35 23.01 0.02
C ASN A 58 -0.24 22.15 -1.09
N GLY A 59 -0.95 21.08 -0.72
CA GLY A 59 -1.60 20.18 -1.67
C GLY A 59 -0.71 19.08 -2.24
N VAL A 60 0.56 19.02 -1.85
CA VAL A 60 1.50 17.99 -2.34
C VAL A 60 1.14 16.63 -1.77
N ILE A 61 1.02 15.63 -2.65
CA ILE A 61 0.75 14.25 -2.25
C ILE A 61 2.03 13.61 -1.72
N VAL A 62 1.95 13.00 -0.53
CA VAL A 62 3.10 12.36 0.13
C VAL A 62 2.90 10.86 0.35
N GLY A 63 1.75 10.33 0.01
CA GLY A 63 1.46 8.90 0.10
C GLY A 63 0.06 8.59 -0.39
N PHE A 64 -0.23 7.32 -0.61
CA PHE A 64 -1.55 6.89 -1.04
C PHE A 64 -1.85 5.45 -0.62
N ILE A 65 -3.14 5.12 -0.60
CA ILE A 65 -3.63 3.77 -0.28
C ILE A 65 -4.69 3.39 -1.31
N GLY A 66 -4.69 2.13 -1.72
CA GLY A 66 -5.70 1.57 -2.60
C GLY A 66 -6.35 0.35 -1.95
N VAL A 67 -7.67 0.32 -1.92
CA VAL A 67 -8.45 -0.74 -1.29
C VAL A 67 -9.45 -1.30 -2.29
N ALA A 68 -9.56 -2.64 -2.34
CA ALA A 68 -10.56 -3.34 -3.13
C ALA A 68 -11.22 -4.41 -2.26
N GLU A 69 -12.53 -4.35 -2.12
CA GLU A 69 -13.33 -5.34 -1.37
C GLU A 69 -12.79 -5.62 0.04
N GLY A 70 -12.39 -4.55 0.74
CA GLY A 70 -11.86 -4.66 2.10
C GLY A 70 -10.41 -5.08 2.20
N ASN A 71 -9.73 -5.29 1.10
CA ASN A 71 -8.32 -5.64 1.07
C ASN A 71 -7.45 -4.44 0.68
N ILE A 72 -6.44 -4.16 1.48
CA ILE A 72 -5.46 -3.12 1.16
C ILE A 72 -4.54 -3.68 0.07
N GLU A 73 -4.73 -3.20 -1.16
CA GLU A 73 -3.95 -3.64 -2.31
C GLU A 73 -2.66 -2.86 -2.48
N MET A 74 -2.67 -1.59 -2.05
CA MET A 74 -1.53 -0.69 -2.20
C MET A 74 -1.44 0.23 -0.99
N LEU A 75 -0.23 0.42 -0.48
CA LEU A 75 0.09 1.45 0.51
C LEU A 75 1.53 1.88 0.27
N PHE A 76 1.69 3.10 -0.19
CA PHE A 76 3.02 3.63 -0.51
C PHE A 76 3.15 5.06 0.01
N VAL A 77 4.28 5.36 0.60
CA VAL A 77 4.62 6.66 1.16
C VAL A 77 5.92 7.13 0.52
N ASP A 78 5.98 8.43 0.20
CA ASP A 78 7.21 9.03 -0.30
C ASP A 78 8.36 8.72 0.69
N PRO A 79 9.48 8.16 0.22
CA PRO A 79 10.60 7.80 1.11
C PRO A 79 11.10 8.95 1.98
N GLY A 80 11.00 10.18 1.50
CA GLY A 80 11.37 11.37 2.26
C GLY A 80 10.41 11.71 3.41
N ARG A 81 9.27 11.04 3.49
CA ARG A 81 8.24 11.27 4.51
C ARG A 81 8.03 10.07 5.44
N GLN A 82 8.85 9.04 5.34
CA GLN A 82 8.73 7.88 6.22
C GLN A 82 9.06 8.25 7.66
N GLY A 83 8.37 7.60 8.61
CA GLY A 83 8.51 7.90 10.03
C GLY A 83 7.63 9.05 10.51
N GLY A 84 6.92 9.74 9.60
CA GLY A 84 6.06 10.88 9.94
C GLY A 84 4.59 10.53 10.20
N GLY A 85 4.24 9.24 10.23
CA GLY A 85 2.87 8.81 10.51
C GLY A 85 1.94 8.79 9.30
N VAL A 86 2.43 9.04 8.08
CA VAL A 86 1.60 9.08 6.87
C VAL A 86 0.92 7.73 6.62
N GLY A 87 1.69 6.64 6.67
CA GLY A 87 1.15 5.28 6.46
C GLY A 87 0.09 4.93 7.49
N ARG A 88 0.31 5.26 8.75
CA ARG A 88 -0.66 5.02 9.82
C ARG A 88 -1.97 5.76 9.58
N LEU A 89 -1.90 7.03 9.17
CA LEU A 89 -3.09 7.82 8.88
C LEU A 89 -3.86 7.25 7.70
N LEU A 90 -3.16 6.84 6.64
CA LEU A 90 -3.80 6.24 5.47
C LEU A 90 -4.51 4.93 5.81
N VAL A 91 -3.89 4.06 6.61
CA VAL A 91 -4.50 2.79 7.03
C VAL A 91 -5.70 3.05 7.95
N ALA A 92 -5.58 3.98 8.91
CA ALA A 92 -6.68 4.33 9.80
C ALA A 92 -7.88 4.85 9.00
N ASP A 93 -7.65 5.73 8.03
CA ASP A 93 -8.69 6.23 7.13
C ASP A 93 -9.34 5.09 6.36
N ALA A 94 -8.55 4.17 5.82
CA ALA A 94 -9.06 3.03 5.06
C ALA A 94 -9.91 2.10 5.91
N ILE A 95 -9.51 1.84 7.16
CA ILE A 95 -10.30 1.03 8.10
C ILE A 95 -11.64 1.69 8.37
N HIS A 96 -11.65 2.98 8.63
CA HIS A 96 -12.86 3.70 9.03
C HIS A 96 -13.78 4.04 7.86
N HIS A 97 -13.24 4.32 6.67
CA HIS A 97 -14.01 4.84 5.55
C HIS A 97 -14.09 3.92 4.34
N LEU A 98 -13.15 2.98 4.19
CA LEU A 98 -13.11 2.08 3.03
C LEU A 98 -13.35 0.61 3.41
N GLY A 99 -13.63 0.34 4.68
CA GLY A 99 -13.91 -1.03 5.15
C GLY A 99 -12.72 -1.96 5.07
N ALA A 100 -11.50 -1.45 5.14
CA ALA A 100 -10.29 -2.26 5.05
C ALA A 100 -10.13 -3.16 6.28
N THR A 101 -10.03 -4.47 6.05
CA THR A 101 -9.85 -5.47 7.11
C THR A 101 -8.77 -6.48 6.80
N ARG A 102 -8.20 -6.46 5.59
CA ARG A 102 -7.21 -7.44 5.14
C ARG A 102 -6.09 -6.75 4.38
N VAL A 103 -4.93 -7.37 4.39
CA VAL A 103 -3.78 -6.92 3.60
C VAL A 103 -2.88 -8.12 3.30
N ASP A 104 -2.29 -8.14 2.10
CA ASP A 104 -1.25 -9.07 1.74
C ASP A 104 0.10 -8.36 1.78
N VAL A 105 1.08 -8.96 2.46
CA VAL A 105 2.41 -8.39 2.64
C VAL A 105 3.43 -9.36 2.09
N ASN A 106 4.37 -8.86 1.29
CA ASN A 106 5.48 -9.68 0.82
C ASN A 106 6.30 -10.14 2.04
N GLU A 107 6.55 -11.46 2.12
CA GLU A 107 7.26 -12.06 3.25
C GLU A 107 8.65 -11.46 3.45
N GLN A 108 9.28 -11.01 2.38
CA GLN A 108 10.61 -10.42 2.41
C GLN A 108 10.61 -8.95 2.85
N ASN A 109 9.44 -8.35 2.98
CA ASN A 109 9.28 -6.98 3.43
C ASN A 109 8.98 -6.94 4.92
N GLU A 110 10.01 -7.18 5.73
CA GLU A 110 9.88 -7.21 7.20
C GLU A 110 9.38 -5.90 7.81
N PRO A 111 9.83 -4.72 7.34
CA PRO A 111 9.29 -3.46 7.87
C PRO A 111 7.79 -3.31 7.67
N ALA A 112 7.27 -3.71 6.52
CA ALA A 112 5.83 -3.67 6.26
C ALA A 112 5.07 -4.62 7.16
N LEU A 113 5.58 -5.84 7.36
CA LEU A 113 4.96 -6.82 8.25
C LEU A 113 4.86 -6.29 9.66
N GLY A 114 5.95 -5.73 10.20
CA GLY A 114 5.97 -5.13 11.54
C GLY A 114 5.00 -3.96 11.65
N PHE A 115 4.93 -3.12 10.62
CA PHE A 115 4.02 -1.99 10.54
C PHE A 115 2.56 -2.43 10.68
N TYR A 116 2.12 -3.41 9.87
CA TYR A 116 0.73 -3.88 9.92
C TYR A 116 0.42 -4.61 11.22
N ARG A 117 1.36 -5.42 11.73
CA ARG A 117 1.18 -6.08 13.03
C ARG A 117 0.98 -5.07 14.15
N HIS A 118 1.75 -4.00 14.13
CA HIS A 118 1.63 -2.94 15.14
C HIS A 118 0.25 -2.25 15.08
N LEU A 119 -0.37 -2.20 13.90
CA LEU A 119 -1.70 -1.65 13.72
C LEU A 119 -2.83 -2.63 14.04
N GLY A 120 -2.51 -3.86 14.43
CA GLY A 120 -3.51 -4.84 14.84
C GLY A 120 -3.83 -5.91 13.80
N PHE A 121 -3.07 -6.00 12.72
CA PHE A 121 -3.23 -7.07 11.75
C PHE A 121 -2.48 -8.33 12.19
N GLU A 122 -3.04 -9.50 11.92
CA GLU A 122 -2.47 -10.79 12.28
C GLU A 122 -2.29 -11.67 11.03
N VAL A 123 -1.20 -12.42 10.97
CA VAL A 123 -0.94 -13.36 9.89
C VAL A 123 -1.88 -14.56 10.03
N VAL A 124 -2.66 -14.84 9.00
CA VAL A 124 -3.59 -15.97 8.97
C VAL A 124 -3.30 -16.98 7.86
N GLY A 125 -2.38 -16.66 6.96
CA GLY A 125 -2.03 -17.55 5.86
C GLY A 125 -0.80 -17.09 5.09
N ARG A 126 -0.37 -17.92 4.14
CA ARG A 126 0.80 -17.67 3.30
C ARG A 126 0.59 -18.29 1.92
N SER A 127 0.98 -17.56 0.89
CA SER A 127 1.06 -18.08 -0.49
C SER A 127 2.51 -18.08 -0.93
N ALA A 128 2.95 -19.17 -1.57
CA ALA A 128 4.35 -19.28 -2.02
C ALA A 128 4.69 -18.37 -3.19
N LEU A 129 3.68 -17.94 -3.95
CA LEU A 129 3.83 -17.06 -5.11
C LEU A 129 2.99 -15.80 -4.90
N ASP A 130 3.41 -14.70 -5.55
CA ASP A 130 2.62 -13.47 -5.54
C ASP A 130 1.42 -13.57 -6.51
N GLY A 131 0.63 -12.48 -6.61
CA GLY A 131 -0.55 -12.44 -7.46
C GLY A 131 -0.27 -12.58 -8.96
N GLN A 132 1.00 -12.49 -9.38
CA GLN A 132 1.43 -12.67 -10.76
C GLN A 132 2.13 -14.01 -10.98
N GLY A 133 2.12 -14.91 -9.98
CA GLY A 133 2.76 -16.22 -10.07
C GLY A 133 4.28 -16.18 -9.94
N LYS A 134 4.86 -15.08 -9.48
CA LYS A 134 6.30 -14.94 -9.28
C LYS A 134 6.70 -15.48 -7.90
N PRO A 135 7.97 -15.91 -7.69
CA PRO A 135 8.42 -16.50 -6.43
C PRO A 135 8.69 -15.47 -5.34
N TYR A 136 7.72 -14.62 -5.08
CA TYR A 136 7.72 -13.64 -3.99
C TYR A 136 6.58 -13.99 -3.03
N PRO A 137 6.85 -14.80 -1.97
CA PRO A 137 5.80 -15.25 -1.07
C PRO A 137 5.04 -14.11 -0.41
N LEU A 138 3.73 -14.28 -0.28
CA LEU A 138 2.84 -13.34 0.38
C LEU A 138 2.36 -13.89 1.71
N LEU A 139 2.34 -13.05 2.74
CA LEU A 139 1.65 -13.33 3.99
C LEU A 139 0.28 -12.66 3.95
N HIS A 140 -0.74 -13.40 4.35
CA HIS A 140 -2.12 -12.90 4.39
C HIS A 140 -2.45 -12.48 5.81
N LEU A 141 -2.79 -11.20 5.99
CA LEU A 141 -3.09 -10.63 7.29
C LEU A 141 -4.54 -10.18 7.36
N VAL A 142 -5.12 -10.29 8.55
CA VAL A 142 -6.48 -9.83 8.85
C VAL A 142 -6.43 -8.94 10.07
N LEU A 143 -7.19 -7.84 10.04
CA LEU A 143 -7.34 -6.95 11.20
C LEU A 143 -8.05 -7.70 12.31
N SER A 144 -7.47 -7.71 13.50
CA SER A 144 -8.10 -8.38 14.64
C SER A 144 -9.36 -7.62 15.06
N ALA A 145 -10.35 -8.36 15.59
CA ALA A 145 -11.61 -7.75 16.04
C ALA A 145 -11.38 -6.70 17.13
N GLU A 146 -10.38 -6.90 17.97
CA GLU A 146 -10.05 -5.97 19.05
C GLU A 146 -9.48 -4.66 18.51
N ALA A 147 -8.63 -4.73 17.48
CA ALA A 147 -8.04 -3.54 16.87
C ALA A 147 -9.06 -2.75 16.05
N GLY A 148 -10.09 -3.42 15.49
CA GLY A 148 -11.14 -2.79 14.69
C GLY A 148 -12.28 -2.18 15.51
N ALA A 149 -12.28 -2.41 16.79
CA ALA A 149 -13.36 -1.96 17.68
C ALA A 149 -13.27 -0.46 18.01
#